data_1f3f282dfb621356fd9a1da505eed986
#
_entry.id   1f3f282dfb621356fd9a1da505eed986
#
_cell.length_a   1.000
_cell.length_b   1.000
_cell.length_c   1.000
_cell.angle_alpha   90.00
_cell.angle_beta   90.00
_cell.angle_gamma   90.00
#
_symmetry.space_group_name_H-M   'P 1'
#
loop_
_entity.id
_entity.type
_entity.pdbx_description
1 polymer ?
#
loop_
_entity_poly.entity_id
_entity_poly.type
_entity_poly.pdbx_seq_one_letter_code
_entity_poly.pdbx_strand_id
1 'polypeptide(L)'
;PAVGLGSWITFNVGDDPKLRAECRAVMAAFFGAGGGMIDSSPMYGSSQAVIGDALAKLGRPPGLFSADKVWTSAANGPAQIAETARRWGVGRFDLLQVHNLWDWERNLDTLEAMKAAGRLRYTGVTTSHGRRHGELETVMQRRPPDFVQLTYNIVDREVERRLLPLARERGIAVIANRPFQRGRLPDRLAGRPMPGWAREIDVSTWPQFLLKFILSHPAVTTAIPATSRVDHLRENKSAALGPMPDAAIRRRMAEHVRDL
;
A
#
# COMPACT_ATOMS: atom_id res chain seq x y z
N PRO A 1 9.89 -5.84 -1.94
CA PRO A 1 8.92 -6.67 -2.67
C PRO A 1 7.84 -5.80 -3.30
N ALA A 2 7.44 -6.14 -4.53
CA ALA A 2 6.48 -5.36 -5.31
C ALA A 2 5.03 -5.46 -4.79
N VAL A 3 4.70 -6.41 -3.92
CA VAL A 3 3.39 -6.53 -3.26
C VAL A 3 3.56 -6.43 -1.76
N GLY A 4 3.04 -5.35 -1.19
CA GLY A 4 2.86 -5.15 0.24
C GLY A 4 1.51 -5.67 0.73
N LEU A 5 1.23 -5.51 2.02
CA LEU A 5 -0.03 -5.88 2.66
C LEU A 5 -0.71 -4.63 3.24
N GLY A 6 -1.84 -4.23 2.66
CA GLY A 6 -2.73 -3.23 3.23
C GLY A 6 -3.60 -3.84 4.33
N SER A 7 -4.03 -3.02 5.29
CA SER A 7 -4.80 -3.50 6.44
C SER A 7 -6.19 -2.85 6.59
N TRP A 8 -6.53 -1.88 5.75
CA TRP A 8 -7.78 -1.14 5.86
C TRP A 8 -9.00 -2.05 5.68
N ILE A 9 -9.95 -1.97 6.59
CA ILE A 9 -11.15 -2.82 6.71
C ILE A 9 -10.79 -4.27 7.12
N THR A 10 -9.88 -4.92 6.43
CA THR A 10 -9.59 -6.36 6.59
C THR A 10 -8.98 -6.73 7.93
N PHE A 11 -8.29 -5.78 8.59
CA PHE A 11 -7.71 -5.96 9.92
C PHE A 11 -8.47 -5.17 11.01
N ASN A 12 -9.58 -4.54 10.69
CA ASN A 12 -10.45 -3.90 11.68
C ASN A 12 -11.44 -4.92 12.26
N VAL A 13 -10.94 -5.88 12.99
CA VAL A 13 -11.69 -7.05 13.48
C VAL A 13 -11.98 -7.01 14.99
N GLY A 14 -11.65 -5.90 15.66
CA GLY A 14 -11.86 -5.76 17.10
C GLY A 14 -11.07 -6.79 17.90
N ASP A 15 -11.71 -7.37 18.91
CA ASP A 15 -11.12 -8.36 19.82
C ASP A 15 -11.56 -9.80 19.52
N ASP A 16 -12.23 -10.04 18.39
CA ASP A 16 -12.64 -11.39 18.00
C ASP A 16 -11.43 -12.30 17.79
N PRO A 17 -11.29 -13.37 18.61
CA PRO A 17 -10.09 -14.20 18.60
C PRO A 17 -9.94 -15.02 17.31
N LYS A 18 -11.04 -15.40 16.67
CA LYS A 18 -11.03 -16.14 15.40
C LYS A 18 -10.55 -15.23 14.26
N LEU A 19 -11.15 -14.04 14.13
CA LEU A 19 -10.76 -13.08 13.09
C LEU A 19 -9.31 -12.60 13.28
N ARG A 20 -8.86 -12.39 14.52
CA ARG A 20 -7.45 -12.11 14.82
C ARG A 20 -6.50 -13.26 14.43
N ALA A 21 -6.93 -14.51 14.62
CA ALA A 21 -6.15 -15.66 14.17
C ALA A 21 -6.07 -15.73 12.65
N GLU A 22 -7.13 -15.41 11.93
CA GLU A 22 -7.14 -15.31 10.47
C GLU A 22 -6.19 -14.20 9.98
N CYS A 23 -6.23 -12.99 10.56
CA CYS A 23 -5.29 -11.92 10.26
C CYS A 23 -3.83 -12.35 10.49
N ARG A 24 -3.56 -13.05 11.60
CA ARG A 24 -2.22 -13.60 11.90
C ARG A 24 -1.80 -14.64 10.85
N ALA A 25 -2.70 -15.52 10.41
CA ALA A 25 -2.41 -16.49 9.35
C ALA A 25 -2.06 -15.81 8.02
N VAL A 26 -2.75 -14.72 7.66
CA VAL A 26 -2.42 -13.91 6.49
C VAL A 26 -1.02 -13.29 6.64
N MET A 27 -0.69 -12.70 7.79
CA MET A 27 0.64 -12.15 8.04
C MET A 27 1.74 -13.21 8.00
N ALA A 28 1.50 -14.39 8.60
CA ALA A 28 2.44 -15.50 8.54
C ALA A 28 2.72 -15.95 7.10
N ALA A 29 1.67 -16.11 6.29
CA ALA A 29 1.81 -16.44 4.87
C ALA A 29 2.51 -15.33 4.07
N PHE A 30 2.25 -14.05 4.43
CA PHE A 30 2.90 -12.91 3.81
C PHE A 30 4.41 -12.89 4.03
N PHE A 31 4.86 -13.05 5.27
CA PHE A 31 6.28 -13.12 5.59
C PHE A 31 6.92 -14.39 5.02
N GLY A 32 6.24 -15.54 5.10
CA GLY A 32 6.70 -16.80 4.52
C GLY A 32 6.90 -16.76 3.00
N ALA A 33 6.15 -15.87 2.31
CA ALA A 33 6.32 -15.60 0.87
C ALA A 33 7.31 -14.43 0.60
N GLY A 34 8.20 -14.08 1.55
CA GLY A 34 9.17 -12.99 1.40
C GLY A 34 8.54 -11.59 1.37
N GLY A 35 7.33 -11.44 1.93
CA GLY A 35 6.71 -10.13 2.12
C GLY A 35 7.39 -9.33 3.24
N GLY A 36 7.33 -8.01 3.16
CA GLY A 36 7.93 -7.13 4.17
C GLY A 36 7.02 -5.97 4.56
N MET A 37 6.56 -5.18 3.60
CA MET A 37 5.78 -3.98 3.90
C MET A 37 4.36 -4.31 4.34
N ILE A 38 4.00 -3.90 5.56
CA ILE A 38 2.62 -3.84 6.05
C ILE A 38 2.26 -2.38 6.24
N ASP A 39 1.12 -1.95 5.64
CA ASP A 39 0.62 -0.57 5.71
C ASP A 39 -0.65 -0.49 6.54
N SER A 40 -0.66 0.40 7.53
CA SER A 40 -1.82 0.70 8.39
C SER A 40 -2.04 2.20 8.59
N SER A 41 -2.96 2.55 9.50
CA SER A 41 -3.26 3.92 9.91
C SER A 41 -4.02 3.95 11.23
N PRO A 42 -3.86 5.00 12.06
CA PRO A 42 -4.72 5.24 13.23
C PRO A 42 -6.21 5.31 12.89
N MET A 43 -6.54 5.67 11.65
CA MET A 43 -7.91 5.75 11.13
C MET A 43 -8.56 4.36 10.89
N TYR A 44 -7.80 3.26 10.94
CA TYR A 44 -8.28 1.93 10.53
C TYR A 44 -8.82 1.10 11.70
N GLY A 45 -9.41 1.76 12.72
CA GLY A 45 -10.04 1.10 13.86
C GLY A 45 -9.05 0.26 14.67
N SER A 46 -9.32 -1.03 14.83
CA SER A 46 -8.47 -1.96 15.60
C SER A 46 -7.22 -2.46 14.86
N SER A 47 -7.04 -2.10 13.58
CA SER A 47 -6.02 -2.65 12.69
C SER A 47 -4.60 -2.64 13.30
N GLN A 48 -4.19 -1.50 13.90
CA GLN A 48 -2.86 -1.39 14.51
C GLN A 48 -2.63 -2.38 15.67
N ALA A 49 -3.65 -2.53 16.52
CA ALA A 49 -3.57 -3.48 17.67
C ALA A 49 -3.58 -4.94 17.17
N VAL A 50 -4.35 -5.24 16.11
CA VAL A 50 -4.38 -6.58 15.50
C VAL A 50 -3.03 -6.91 14.86
N ILE A 51 -2.39 -5.96 14.18
CA ILE A 51 -1.04 -6.12 13.60
C ILE A 51 -0.03 -6.36 14.72
N GLY A 52 -0.04 -5.55 15.78
CA GLY A 52 0.90 -5.69 16.91
C GLY A 52 0.77 -7.04 17.62
N ASP A 53 -0.46 -7.50 17.89
CA ASP A 53 -0.72 -8.84 18.46
C ASP A 53 -0.17 -9.96 17.54
N ALA A 54 -0.43 -9.84 16.24
CA ALA A 54 0.07 -10.82 15.27
C ALA A 54 1.59 -10.83 15.19
N LEU A 55 2.24 -9.66 15.15
CA LEU A 55 3.72 -9.55 15.15
C LEU A 55 4.35 -10.16 16.38
N ALA A 56 3.76 -9.92 17.57
CA ALA A 56 4.24 -10.50 18.82
C ALA A 56 4.16 -12.03 18.78
N LYS A 57 3.04 -12.59 18.32
CA LYS A 57 2.83 -14.05 18.22
C LYS A 57 3.65 -14.71 17.11
N LEU A 58 4.07 -13.97 16.10
CA LEU A 58 4.94 -14.45 15.01
C LEU A 58 6.44 -14.28 15.30
N GLY A 59 6.80 -13.83 16.53
CA GLY A 59 8.19 -13.64 16.91
C GLY A 59 8.88 -12.47 16.22
N ARG A 60 8.11 -11.47 15.78
CA ARG A 60 8.61 -10.25 15.09
C ARG A 60 9.49 -10.57 13.89
N PRO A 61 8.91 -10.96 12.75
CA PRO A 61 9.65 -11.38 11.57
C PRO A 61 10.71 -10.35 11.13
N PRO A 62 11.95 -10.76 10.88
CA PRO A 62 13.07 -9.83 10.61
C PRO A 62 12.90 -9.05 9.30
N GLY A 63 12.05 -9.52 8.39
CA GLY A 63 11.74 -8.84 7.12
C GLY A 63 10.65 -7.76 7.22
N LEU A 64 10.16 -7.44 8.41
CA LEU A 64 9.13 -6.41 8.57
C LEU A 64 9.62 -5.05 8.09
N PHE A 65 8.88 -4.45 7.16
CA PHE A 65 8.92 -3.03 6.82
C PHE A 65 7.61 -2.41 7.33
N SER A 66 7.69 -1.73 8.45
CA SER A 66 6.55 -1.13 9.13
C SER A 66 6.19 0.21 8.51
N ALA A 67 4.98 0.32 7.92
CA ALA A 67 4.46 1.54 7.35
C ALA A 67 3.15 1.94 8.04
N ASP A 68 3.10 3.13 8.61
CA ASP A 68 1.89 3.69 9.23
C ASP A 68 1.76 5.18 8.90
N LYS A 69 0.78 5.84 9.51
CA LYS A 69 0.42 7.21 9.15
C LYS A 69 0.22 8.09 10.38
N VAL A 70 0.36 9.40 10.19
CA VAL A 70 -0.12 10.42 11.12
C VAL A 70 -1.44 10.95 10.59
N TRP A 71 -2.49 10.88 11.40
CA TRP A 71 -3.84 11.31 11.05
C TRP A 71 -4.44 12.15 12.17
N THR A 72 -3.84 13.31 12.37
CA THR A 72 -4.24 14.30 13.36
C THR A 72 -3.57 15.65 13.05
N SER A 73 -3.92 16.71 13.79
CA SER A 73 -3.16 17.96 13.76
C SER A 73 -1.73 17.76 14.25
N ALA A 74 -0.82 18.58 13.78
CA ALA A 74 0.60 18.47 14.15
C ALA A 74 0.83 18.62 15.67
N ALA A 75 0.01 19.38 16.37
CA ALA A 75 0.08 19.49 17.83
C ALA A 75 -0.10 18.14 18.55
N ASN A 76 -0.93 17.26 18.01
CA ASN A 76 -1.21 15.92 18.54
C ASN A 76 -0.35 14.82 17.85
N GLY A 77 0.37 15.16 16.79
CA GLY A 77 1.18 14.24 16.00
C GLY A 77 2.12 13.37 16.83
N PRO A 78 2.99 13.95 17.67
CA PRO A 78 3.94 13.17 18.48
C PRO A 78 3.26 12.15 19.41
N ALA A 79 2.14 12.54 20.05
CA ALA A 79 1.38 11.63 20.92
C ALA A 79 0.75 10.48 20.14
N GLN A 80 0.16 10.77 18.97
CA GLN A 80 -0.41 9.74 18.10
C GLN A 80 0.66 8.77 17.57
N ILE A 81 1.84 9.26 17.19
CA ILE A 81 2.96 8.43 16.73
C ILE A 81 3.43 7.49 17.86
N ALA A 82 3.56 8.01 19.08
CA ALA A 82 3.95 7.20 20.24
C ALA A 82 2.92 6.09 20.52
N GLU A 83 1.63 6.41 20.48
CA GLU A 83 0.56 5.41 20.63
C GLU A 83 0.56 4.37 19.49
N THR A 84 0.78 4.82 18.26
CA THR A 84 0.92 3.93 17.10
C THR A 84 2.08 2.95 17.29
N ALA A 85 3.24 3.41 17.73
CA ALA A 85 4.42 2.58 17.99
C ALA A 85 4.14 1.56 19.12
N ARG A 86 3.43 1.99 20.17
CA ARG A 86 3.01 1.11 21.27
C ARG A 86 2.07 0.00 20.78
N ARG A 87 1.08 0.34 19.95
CA ARG A 87 0.13 -0.64 19.39
C ARG A 87 0.80 -1.68 18.50
N TRP A 88 1.73 -1.26 17.65
CA TRP A 88 2.52 -2.15 16.80
C TRP A 88 3.58 -2.94 17.59
N GLY A 89 3.96 -2.46 18.76
CA GLY A 89 5.07 -3.01 19.53
C GLY A 89 6.42 -2.81 18.84
N VAL A 90 6.62 -1.72 18.08
CA VAL A 90 7.88 -1.38 17.39
C VAL A 90 8.55 -0.20 18.06
N GLY A 91 9.89 -0.24 18.15
CA GLY A 91 10.67 0.87 18.68
C GLY A 91 10.92 1.98 17.67
N ARG A 92 10.85 1.66 16.37
CA ARG A 92 11.05 2.58 15.25
C ARG A 92 10.25 2.11 14.05
N PHE A 93 9.55 3.02 13.37
CA PHE A 93 8.94 2.75 12.08
C PHE A 93 9.94 2.85 10.93
N ASP A 94 9.74 2.02 9.90
CA ASP A 94 10.44 2.21 8.64
C ASP A 94 9.85 3.39 7.87
N LEU A 95 8.53 3.55 7.85
CA LEU A 95 7.85 4.62 7.13
C LEU A 95 6.70 5.19 7.96
N LEU A 96 6.69 6.51 8.15
CA LEU A 96 5.51 7.25 8.60
C LEU A 96 5.09 8.25 7.53
N GLN A 97 3.79 8.33 7.29
CA GLN A 97 3.20 9.13 6.22
C GLN A 97 2.15 10.10 6.76
N VAL A 98 2.13 11.32 6.27
CA VAL A 98 1.02 12.24 6.56
C VAL A 98 -0.23 11.78 5.81
N HIS A 99 -1.26 11.38 6.55
CA HIS A 99 -2.47 10.78 5.98
C HIS A 99 -3.38 11.82 5.34
N ASN A 100 -3.66 11.64 4.03
CA ASN A 100 -4.51 12.54 3.24
C ASN A 100 -4.06 14.00 3.31
N LEU A 101 -2.77 14.28 3.45
CA LEU A 101 -2.18 15.61 3.54
C LEU A 101 -2.77 16.47 4.69
N TRP A 102 -3.23 15.85 5.79
CA TRP A 102 -3.79 16.60 6.90
C TRP A 102 -2.69 17.33 7.67
N ASP A 103 -2.76 18.68 7.70
CA ASP A 103 -1.75 19.56 8.31
C ASP A 103 -0.32 19.16 7.88
N TRP A 104 -0.15 18.94 6.56
CA TRP A 104 1.01 18.24 6.03
C TRP A 104 2.32 18.98 6.25
N GLU A 105 2.31 20.32 6.19
CA GLU A 105 3.53 21.13 6.36
C GLU A 105 4.16 20.86 7.73
N ARG A 106 3.37 21.01 8.79
CA ARG A 106 3.81 20.81 10.16
C ARG A 106 4.05 19.35 10.54
N ASN A 107 3.20 18.44 10.04
CA ASN A 107 3.40 17.02 10.27
C ASN A 107 4.69 16.54 9.58
N LEU A 108 5.01 17.02 8.39
CA LEU A 108 6.30 16.71 7.75
C LEU A 108 7.48 17.26 8.55
N ASP A 109 7.40 18.48 9.14
CA ASP A 109 8.44 18.99 10.03
C ASP A 109 8.72 18.00 11.17
N THR A 110 7.67 17.46 11.77
CA THR A 110 7.79 16.45 12.84
C THR A 110 8.46 15.16 12.33
N LEU A 111 8.00 14.63 11.18
CA LEU A 111 8.54 13.38 10.61
C LEU A 111 10.00 13.55 10.16
N GLU A 112 10.34 14.66 9.55
CA GLU A 112 11.71 14.98 9.13
C GLU A 112 12.66 15.14 10.33
N ALA A 113 12.22 15.79 11.42
CA ALA A 113 12.97 15.86 12.66
C ALA A 113 13.18 14.46 13.28
N MET A 114 12.18 13.61 13.24
CA MET A 114 12.31 12.21 13.69
C MET A 114 13.28 11.41 12.83
N LYS A 115 13.27 11.61 11.52
CA LYS A 115 14.21 10.99 10.58
C LYS A 115 15.64 11.46 10.85
N ALA A 116 15.86 12.75 10.99
CA ALA A 116 17.16 13.33 11.31
C ALA A 116 17.72 12.80 12.64
N ALA A 117 16.85 12.54 13.62
CA ALA A 117 17.22 11.95 14.92
C ALA A 117 17.38 10.42 14.89
N GLY A 118 17.27 9.76 13.73
CA GLY A 118 17.35 8.31 13.59
C GLY A 118 16.14 7.52 14.15
N ARG A 119 15.08 8.21 14.57
CA ARG A 119 13.85 7.61 15.13
C ARG A 119 12.81 7.19 14.09
N LEU A 120 13.04 7.54 12.85
CA LEU A 120 12.27 7.17 11.68
C LEU A 120 13.23 6.90 10.52
N ARG A 121 12.91 5.92 9.66
CA ARG A 121 13.78 5.63 8.51
C ARG A 121 13.39 6.45 7.29
N TYR A 122 12.10 6.51 6.97
CA TYR A 122 11.55 7.19 5.79
C TYR A 122 10.32 8.02 6.14
N THR A 123 10.18 9.16 5.46
CA THR A 123 8.99 10.01 5.51
C THR A 123 8.11 9.81 4.28
N GLY A 124 6.81 10.07 4.41
CA GLY A 124 5.89 10.00 3.28
C GLY A 124 4.66 10.88 3.44
N VAL A 125 3.90 10.97 2.36
CA VAL A 125 2.57 11.59 2.35
C VAL A 125 1.59 10.71 1.58
N THR A 126 0.30 10.81 1.90
CA THR A 126 -0.72 10.00 1.24
C THR A 126 -1.88 10.83 0.73
N THR A 127 -2.45 10.39 -0.39
CA THR A 127 -3.78 10.75 -0.87
C THR A 127 -4.56 9.49 -1.24
N SER A 128 -5.88 9.64 -1.40
CA SER A 128 -6.72 8.54 -1.85
C SER A 128 -7.91 9.03 -2.68
N HIS A 129 -8.53 8.14 -3.45
CA HIS A 129 -9.72 8.41 -4.26
C HIS A 129 -9.53 9.45 -5.37
N GLY A 130 -8.32 9.63 -5.90
CA GLY A 130 -8.04 10.65 -6.92
C GLY A 130 -8.19 12.09 -6.44
N ARG A 131 -8.08 12.34 -5.12
CA ARG A 131 -8.28 13.66 -4.52
C ARG A 131 -6.95 14.35 -4.24
N ARG A 132 -6.98 15.69 -4.22
CA ARG A 132 -5.86 16.56 -3.81
C ARG A 132 -4.59 16.35 -4.65
N HIS A 133 -4.71 15.98 -5.93
CA HIS A 133 -3.55 15.72 -6.79
C HIS A 133 -2.68 16.98 -6.97
N GLY A 134 -3.27 18.17 -7.13
CA GLY A 134 -2.51 19.42 -7.25
C GLY A 134 -1.72 19.77 -5.98
N GLU A 135 -2.29 19.49 -4.81
CA GLU A 135 -1.58 19.69 -3.54
C GLU A 135 -0.49 18.65 -3.34
N LEU A 136 -0.76 17.38 -3.68
CA LEU A 136 0.27 16.33 -3.66
C LEU A 136 1.42 16.68 -4.59
N GLU A 137 1.14 17.18 -5.78
CA GLU A 137 2.18 17.67 -6.71
C GLU A 137 3.01 18.79 -6.07
N THR A 138 2.36 19.75 -5.40
CA THR A 138 3.04 20.84 -4.70
C THR A 138 4.00 20.31 -3.63
N VAL A 139 3.55 19.33 -2.82
CA VAL A 139 4.42 18.68 -1.82
C VAL A 139 5.63 18.02 -2.48
N MET A 140 5.37 17.20 -3.51
CA MET A 140 6.44 16.48 -4.22
C MET A 140 7.47 17.41 -4.87
N GLN A 141 7.06 18.61 -5.30
CA GLN A 141 7.94 19.61 -5.89
C GLN A 141 8.74 20.39 -4.85
N ARG A 142 8.10 20.85 -3.77
CA ARG A 142 8.67 21.78 -2.79
C ARG A 142 9.39 21.08 -1.64
N ARG A 143 8.85 19.95 -1.19
CA ARG A 143 9.37 19.15 -0.07
C ARG A 143 9.27 17.66 -0.41
N PRO A 144 10.09 17.15 -1.34
CA PRO A 144 9.96 15.77 -1.80
C PRO A 144 10.15 14.78 -0.64
N PRO A 145 9.11 14.01 -0.27
CA PRO A 145 9.23 12.97 0.74
C PRO A 145 9.94 11.74 0.16
N ASP A 146 10.35 10.79 0.99
CA ASP A 146 10.91 9.53 0.49
C ASP A 146 9.83 8.67 -0.23
N PHE A 147 8.57 8.74 0.24
CA PHE A 147 7.45 7.98 -0.30
C PHE A 147 6.23 8.85 -0.56
N VAL A 148 5.52 8.54 -1.63
CA VAL A 148 4.15 8.98 -1.84
C VAL A 148 3.21 7.78 -1.95
N GLN A 149 2.04 7.85 -1.31
CA GLN A 149 1.01 6.85 -1.47
C GLN A 149 -0.20 7.48 -2.15
N LEU A 150 -0.63 6.91 -3.26
CA LEU A 150 -1.70 7.45 -4.10
C LEU A 150 -2.55 6.34 -4.71
N THR A 151 -3.77 6.69 -5.13
CA THR A 151 -4.64 5.74 -5.82
C THR A 151 -4.16 5.52 -7.25
N TYR A 152 -3.87 4.26 -7.56
CA TYR A 152 -3.51 3.85 -8.90
C TYR A 152 -3.96 2.41 -9.17
N ASN A 153 -4.73 2.23 -10.23
CA ASN A 153 -5.17 0.93 -10.74
C ASN A 153 -5.53 1.05 -12.22
N ILE A 154 -5.98 -0.04 -12.83
CA ILE A 154 -6.24 -0.10 -14.28
C ILE A 154 -7.33 0.87 -14.76
N VAL A 155 -8.21 1.34 -13.86
CA VAL A 155 -9.29 2.30 -14.12
C VAL A 155 -8.92 3.70 -13.65
N ASP A 156 -8.41 3.84 -12.42
CA ASP A 156 -7.99 5.12 -11.83
C ASP A 156 -6.54 5.42 -12.26
N ARG A 157 -6.36 6.04 -13.44
CA ARG A 157 -5.06 6.24 -14.11
C ARG A 157 -4.63 7.70 -14.21
N GLU A 158 -5.35 8.62 -13.63
CA GLU A 158 -5.06 10.07 -13.75
C GLU A 158 -3.62 10.42 -13.34
N VAL A 159 -3.08 9.74 -12.35
CA VAL A 159 -1.72 9.95 -11.84
C VAL A 159 -0.62 9.67 -12.86
N GLU A 160 -0.90 8.91 -13.94
CA GLU A 160 0.04 8.65 -15.04
C GLU A 160 0.42 9.93 -15.80
N ARG A 161 -0.45 10.95 -15.78
CA ARG A 161 -0.22 12.19 -16.52
C ARG A 161 0.86 13.07 -15.90
N ARG A 162 0.94 13.09 -14.55
CA ARG A 162 1.82 14.02 -13.87
C ARG A 162 2.51 13.43 -12.63
N LEU A 163 1.78 12.82 -11.69
CA LEU A 163 2.35 12.44 -10.39
C LEU A 163 3.35 11.29 -10.48
N LEU A 164 3.08 10.27 -11.32
CA LEU A 164 4.02 9.16 -11.52
C LEU A 164 5.30 9.61 -12.25
N PRO A 165 5.24 10.41 -13.34
CA PRO A 165 6.44 11.03 -13.93
C PRO A 165 7.23 11.86 -12.92
N LEU A 166 6.56 12.72 -12.14
CA LEU A 166 7.20 13.55 -11.13
C LEU A 166 7.88 12.72 -10.03
N ALA A 167 7.23 11.65 -9.56
CA ALA A 167 7.83 10.75 -8.58
C ALA A 167 9.14 10.15 -9.10
N ARG A 168 9.16 9.72 -10.35
CA ARG A 168 10.36 9.17 -11.00
C ARG A 168 11.45 10.25 -11.15
N GLU A 169 11.09 11.44 -11.60
CA GLU A 169 12.00 12.59 -11.74
C GLU A 169 12.68 12.94 -10.41
N ARG A 170 11.93 12.89 -9.32
CA ARG A 170 12.40 13.27 -7.98
C ARG A 170 12.96 12.11 -7.16
N GLY A 171 12.98 10.89 -7.69
CA GLY A 171 13.44 9.72 -6.94
C GLY A 171 12.54 9.32 -5.76
N ILE A 172 11.25 9.66 -5.83
CA ILE A 172 10.26 9.38 -4.78
C ILE A 172 9.67 7.98 -5.01
N ALA A 173 9.68 7.13 -4.00
CA ALA A 173 9.07 5.82 -4.05
C ALA A 173 7.52 5.92 -4.04
N VAL A 174 6.84 5.11 -4.86
CA VAL A 174 5.38 5.15 -5.01
C VAL A 174 4.73 3.90 -4.44
N ILE A 175 3.79 4.10 -3.53
CA ILE A 175 2.88 3.07 -3.01
C ILE A 175 1.52 3.25 -3.68
N ALA A 176 1.09 2.26 -4.48
CA ALA A 176 -0.24 2.26 -5.09
C ALA A 176 -1.27 1.70 -4.09
N ASN A 177 -2.18 2.56 -3.63
CA ASN A 177 -3.32 2.15 -2.83
C ASN A 177 -4.56 1.88 -3.70
N ARG A 178 -5.60 1.23 -3.11
CA ARG A 178 -6.86 0.88 -3.78
C ARG A 178 -6.69 0.10 -5.10
N PRO A 179 -5.79 -0.89 -5.17
CA PRO A 179 -5.52 -1.63 -6.41
C PRO A 179 -6.78 -2.32 -6.98
N PHE A 180 -7.73 -2.68 -6.12
CA PHE A 180 -8.97 -3.37 -6.46
C PHE A 180 -10.24 -2.52 -6.26
N GLN A 181 -10.13 -1.21 -6.01
CA GLN A 181 -11.29 -0.36 -5.69
C GLN A 181 -12.19 -0.94 -4.58
N ARG A 182 -11.61 -1.46 -3.49
CA ARG A 182 -12.32 -2.16 -2.39
C ARG A 182 -12.99 -3.49 -2.82
N GLY A 183 -12.42 -4.21 -3.75
CA GLY A 183 -12.98 -5.45 -4.30
C GLY A 183 -13.89 -5.25 -5.51
N ARG A 184 -14.39 -4.04 -5.79
CA ARG A 184 -15.31 -3.81 -6.92
C ARG A 184 -14.74 -4.19 -8.28
N LEU A 185 -13.43 -4.06 -8.50
CA LEU A 185 -12.83 -4.46 -9.78
C LEU A 185 -12.83 -5.98 -9.98
N PRO A 186 -12.33 -6.81 -9.07
CA PRO A 186 -12.47 -8.25 -9.18
C PRO A 186 -13.94 -8.69 -9.29
N ASP A 187 -14.85 -8.11 -8.49
CA ASP A 187 -16.28 -8.45 -8.52
C ASP A 187 -16.91 -8.15 -9.89
N ARG A 188 -16.61 -6.99 -10.48
CA ARG A 188 -17.09 -6.61 -11.83
C ARG A 188 -16.60 -7.57 -12.92
N LEU A 189 -15.39 -8.10 -12.76
CA LEU A 189 -14.73 -8.98 -13.72
C LEU A 189 -14.99 -10.46 -13.43
N ALA A 190 -15.64 -10.79 -12.32
CA ALA A 190 -16.00 -12.16 -11.96
C ALA A 190 -16.86 -12.81 -13.07
N GLY A 191 -16.52 -14.06 -13.44
CA GLY A 191 -17.19 -14.77 -14.51
C GLY A 191 -16.87 -14.31 -15.95
N ARG A 192 -16.13 -13.21 -16.13
CA ARG A 192 -15.63 -12.82 -17.45
C ARG A 192 -14.44 -13.68 -17.86
N PRO A 193 -14.38 -14.14 -19.13
CA PRO A 193 -13.24 -14.93 -19.59
C PRO A 193 -11.95 -14.12 -19.58
N MET A 194 -10.87 -14.72 -19.11
CA MET A 194 -9.53 -14.16 -19.22
C MET A 194 -9.11 -14.12 -20.70
N PRO A 195 -8.55 -13.02 -21.21
CA PRO A 195 -8.08 -12.98 -22.60
C PRO A 195 -6.96 -13.99 -22.82
N GLY A 196 -6.97 -14.71 -23.93
CA GLY A 196 -6.00 -15.77 -24.21
C GLY A 196 -4.53 -15.35 -24.15
N TRP A 197 -4.26 -14.09 -24.49
CA TRP A 197 -2.91 -13.50 -24.42
C TRP A 197 -2.43 -13.19 -22.98
N ALA A 198 -3.29 -13.25 -21.96
CA ALA A 198 -2.86 -13.10 -20.56
C ALA A 198 -1.82 -14.15 -20.15
N ARG A 199 -1.76 -15.30 -20.85
CA ARG A 199 -0.75 -16.34 -20.64
C ARG A 199 0.66 -15.87 -21.00
N GLU A 200 0.80 -14.88 -21.90
CA GLU A 200 2.11 -14.30 -22.28
C GLU A 200 2.79 -13.60 -21.10
N ILE A 201 2.01 -13.23 -20.09
CA ILE A 201 2.48 -12.58 -18.86
C ILE A 201 2.20 -13.41 -17.59
N ASP A 202 2.05 -14.73 -17.73
CA ASP A 202 1.79 -15.66 -16.62
C ASP A 202 0.63 -15.24 -15.71
N VAL A 203 -0.50 -14.86 -16.31
CA VAL A 203 -1.71 -14.46 -15.60
C VAL A 203 -2.85 -15.41 -15.91
N SER A 204 -3.48 -15.92 -14.86
CA SER A 204 -4.63 -16.84 -14.92
C SER A 204 -5.88 -16.31 -14.21
N THR A 205 -5.75 -15.26 -13.40
CA THR A 205 -6.86 -14.70 -12.62
C THR A 205 -6.93 -13.18 -12.73
N TRP A 206 -8.12 -12.61 -12.50
CA TRP A 206 -8.32 -11.18 -12.55
C TRP A 206 -7.53 -10.40 -11.48
N PRO A 207 -7.42 -10.84 -10.21
CA PRO A 207 -6.55 -10.18 -9.24
C PRO A 207 -5.08 -10.11 -9.68
N GLN A 208 -4.53 -11.20 -10.25
CA GLN A 208 -3.17 -11.17 -10.83
C GLN A 208 -3.06 -10.18 -11.98
N PHE A 209 -4.03 -10.16 -12.90
CA PHE A 209 -4.08 -9.24 -14.03
C PHE A 209 -4.06 -7.78 -13.57
N LEU A 210 -4.94 -7.43 -12.65
CA LEU A 210 -5.05 -6.08 -12.09
C LEU A 210 -3.78 -5.64 -11.36
N LEU A 211 -3.18 -6.52 -10.57
CA LEU A 211 -1.93 -6.20 -9.86
C LEU A 211 -0.74 -6.10 -10.80
N LYS A 212 -0.60 -7.00 -11.76
CA LYS A 212 0.49 -6.94 -12.75
C LYS A 212 0.47 -5.65 -13.55
N PHE A 213 -0.73 -5.15 -13.90
CA PHE A 213 -0.87 -3.83 -14.51
C PHE A 213 -0.22 -2.73 -13.66
N ILE A 214 -0.46 -2.73 -12.35
CA ILE A 214 0.08 -1.73 -11.43
C ILE A 214 1.59 -1.90 -11.26
N LEU A 215 2.02 -3.12 -10.96
CA LEU A 215 3.40 -3.46 -10.62
C LEU A 215 4.37 -3.26 -11.78
N SER A 216 3.89 -3.40 -13.01
CA SER A 216 4.69 -3.20 -14.23
C SER A 216 4.92 -1.74 -14.60
N HIS A 217 4.28 -0.78 -13.91
CA HIS A 217 4.54 0.64 -14.16
C HIS A 217 5.89 1.05 -13.56
N PRO A 218 6.83 1.62 -14.37
CA PRO A 218 8.22 1.86 -13.95
C PRO A 218 8.39 2.85 -12.79
N ALA A 219 7.38 3.66 -12.48
CA ALA A 219 7.39 4.57 -11.34
C ALA A 219 6.78 3.95 -10.06
N VAL A 220 6.17 2.77 -10.13
CA VAL A 220 5.52 2.15 -8.96
C VAL A 220 6.52 1.26 -8.22
N THR A 221 6.68 1.49 -6.93
CA THR A 221 7.54 0.69 -6.05
C THR A 221 6.81 -0.51 -5.49
N THR A 222 5.56 -0.31 -5.06
CA THR A 222 4.74 -1.39 -4.47
C THR A 222 3.25 -1.09 -4.59
N ALA A 223 2.43 -2.14 -4.61
CA ALA A 223 0.99 -2.06 -4.42
C ALA A 223 0.62 -2.71 -3.08
N ILE A 224 -0.41 -2.19 -2.41
CA ILE A 224 -0.84 -2.66 -1.08
C ILE A 224 -2.28 -3.20 -1.10
N PRO A 225 -2.55 -4.33 -1.78
CA PRO A 225 -3.84 -5.00 -1.66
C PRO A 225 -4.06 -5.43 -0.20
N ALA A 226 -5.31 -5.30 0.26
CA ALA A 226 -5.73 -5.76 1.58
C ALA A 226 -6.55 -7.05 1.44
N THR A 227 -6.32 -8.02 2.33
CA THR A 227 -7.08 -9.27 2.36
C THR A 227 -7.11 -9.86 3.78
N SER A 228 -8.18 -10.58 4.11
CA SER A 228 -8.29 -11.43 5.31
C SER A 228 -8.12 -12.93 5.00
N ARG A 229 -7.77 -13.29 3.75
CA ARG A 229 -7.68 -14.69 3.28
C ARG A 229 -6.27 -15.01 2.79
N VAL A 230 -5.76 -16.17 3.21
CA VAL A 230 -4.41 -16.64 2.85
C VAL A 230 -4.30 -17.00 1.36
N ASP A 231 -5.35 -17.58 0.76
CA ASP A 231 -5.39 -17.90 -0.67
C ASP A 231 -5.31 -16.64 -1.54
N HIS A 232 -6.10 -15.60 -1.22
CA HIS A 232 -6.01 -14.30 -1.89
C HIS A 232 -4.65 -13.63 -1.69
N LEU A 233 -4.02 -13.79 -0.53
CA LEU A 233 -2.67 -13.27 -0.32
C LEU A 233 -1.65 -13.93 -1.26
N ARG A 234 -1.69 -15.27 -1.35
CA ARG A 234 -0.80 -16.03 -2.25
C ARG A 234 -1.02 -15.64 -3.71
N GLU A 235 -2.27 -15.50 -4.12
CA GLU A 235 -2.64 -15.01 -5.45
C GLU A 235 -2.09 -13.59 -5.70
N ASN A 236 -2.28 -12.66 -4.77
CA ASN A 236 -1.74 -11.30 -4.88
C ASN A 236 -0.21 -11.31 -4.99
N LYS A 237 0.48 -12.13 -4.19
CA LYS A 237 1.95 -12.25 -4.22
C LYS A 237 2.44 -12.81 -5.54
N SER A 238 1.73 -13.76 -6.14
CA SER A 238 2.12 -14.36 -7.41
C SER A 238 2.09 -13.37 -8.59
N ALA A 239 1.33 -12.28 -8.50
CA ALA A 239 1.34 -11.21 -9.50
C ALA A 239 2.71 -10.51 -9.64
N ALA A 240 3.62 -10.66 -8.68
CA ALA A 240 4.98 -10.14 -8.75
C ALA A 240 5.96 -11.08 -9.45
N LEU A 241 5.51 -12.26 -9.87
CA LEU A 241 6.35 -13.30 -10.50
C LEU A 241 6.16 -13.33 -12.01
N GLY A 242 7.14 -13.91 -12.72
CA GLY A 242 7.11 -14.09 -14.17
C GLY A 242 7.24 -12.78 -14.96
N PRO A 243 6.96 -12.80 -16.28
CA PRO A 243 7.11 -11.66 -17.17
C PRO A 243 6.24 -10.47 -16.74
N MET A 244 6.81 -9.28 -16.74
CA MET A 244 6.06 -8.04 -16.46
C MET A 244 5.59 -7.41 -17.77
N PRO A 245 4.33 -6.95 -17.83
CA PRO A 245 3.80 -6.20 -18.97
C PRO A 245 4.66 -4.99 -19.35
N ASP A 246 5.03 -4.87 -20.59
CA ASP A 246 5.60 -3.64 -21.15
C ASP A 246 4.52 -2.57 -21.39
N ALA A 247 4.90 -1.42 -21.92
CA ALA A 247 3.98 -0.31 -22.17
C ALA A 247 2.88 -0.67 -23.19
N ALA A 248 3.15 -1.55 -24.17
CA ALA A 248 2.17 -1.96 -25.18
C ALA A 248 1.16 -2.93 -24.56
N ILE A 249 1.64 -3.92 -23.81
CA ILE A 249 0.78 -4.87 -23.09
C ILE A 249 -0.07 -4.13 -22.05
N ARG A 250 0.49 -3.18 -21.30
CA ARG A 250 -0.27 -2.35 -20.35
C ARG A 250 -1.41 -1.58 -21.01
N ARG A 251 -1.18 -1.00 -22.20
CA ARG A 251 -2.26 -0.33 -22.95
C ARG A 251 -3.35 -1.33 -23.32
N ARG A 252 -2.98 -2.48 -23.88
CA ARG A 252 -3.90 -3.57 -24.23
C ARG A 252 -4.71 -4.07 -23.03
N MET A 253 -4.08 -4.20 -21.85
CA MET A 253 -4.76 -4.54 -20.61
C MET A 253 -5.83 -3.50 -20.24
N ALA A 254 -5.49 -2.22 -20.29
CA ALA A 254 -6.42 -1.14 -19.92
C ALA A 254 -7.59 -1.02 -20.92
N GLU A 255 -7.33 -1.18 -22.21
CA GLU A 255 -8.37 -1.22 -23.25
C GLU A 255 -9.31 -2.41 -23.03
N HIS A 256 -8.78 -3.59 -22.83
CA HIS A 256 -9.58 -4.78 -22.59
C HIS A 256 -10.53 -4.62 -21.38
N VAL A 257 -10.04 -4.10 -20.26
CA VAL A 257 -10.88 -3.89 -19.05
C VAL A 257 -11.91 -2.76 -19.24
N ARG A 258 -11.61 -1.75 -20.06
CA ARG A 258 -12.56 -0.69 -20.39
C ARG A 258 -13.75 -1.23 -21.20
N ASP A 259 -13.49 -2.17 -22.09
CA ASP A 259 -14.47 -2.73 -23.02
C ASP A 259 -15.34 -3.85 -22.39
N LEU A 260 -15.04 -4.27 -21.14
CA LEU A 260 -15.82 -5.23 -20.33
C LEU A 260 -16.84 -4.54 -19.41
#